data_6145e723eca07c4221b90393e283806a
#
_entry.id   6145e723eca07c4221b90393e283806a
#
_cell.length_a   1.000
_cell.length_b   1.000
_cell.length_c   1.000
_cell.angle_alpha   90.00
_cell.angle_beta   90.00
_cell.angle_gamma   90.00
#
_symmetry.space_group_name_H-M   'P 1'
#
loop_
_entity.id
_entity.type
_entity.pdbx_description
1 polymer ?
#
loop_
_entity_poly.entity_id
_entity_poly.type
_entity_poly.pdbx_seq_one_letter_code
_entity_poly.pdbx_strand_id
1 'polypeptide(L)'
;TRKPLFKDWRVREALIQAFNFEFINKKLNNGKMPRITSYFSNSVLGKEEGPAIGKVRELLLPFAGELLPGTLEGYDLPVANGSERNRSGIIKATSLLEEAGYKVVDGVLRDSNNKPFSFEVLLRQGSSELKAITNIYSESLKRLGIFPKVTIIDSAQYKERTNVYDFDMTYYRRGLSLSPGNEQLLYWGSSGVNNPGSRNWMGINSMAAEEMVRHMLTSPDRDDYISAVRALDRILISGRYVVPIWYSPYSMLAHDSNFKYPSYLPAYGDWINFLPDVWWFEK
;
A
#
# COMPACT_ATOMS: atom_id res chain seq x y z
N THR A 1 -7.32 8.07 4.71
CA THR A 1 -7.54 9.48 5.10
C THR A 1 -9.02 9.87 5.22
N ARG A 2 -9.95 8.96 4.90
CA ARG A 2 -11.40 9.20 5.04
C ARG A 2 -11.83 9.44 6.49
N LYS A 3 -11.21 8.72 7.41
CA LYS A 3 -11.52 8.87 8.85
C LYS A 3 -10.62 9.94 9.46
N PRO A 4 -11.16 10.82 10.33
CA PRO A 4 -10.37 11.86 10.99
C PRO A 4 -9.11 11.35 11.67
N LEU A 5 -9.18 10.15 12.26
CA LEU A 5 -8.09 9.45 12.92
C LEU A 5 -6.83 9.30 12.04
N PHE A 6 -7.00 9.11 10.73
CA PHE A 6 -5.91 8.87 9.79
C PHE A 6 -5.57 10.09 8.92
N LYS A 7 -6.07 11.29 9.24
CA LYS A 7 -5.73 12.50 8.47
C LYS A 7 -4.29 12.94 8.69
N ASP A 8 -3.79 12.84 9.92
CA ASP A 8 -2.40 13.16 10.24
C ASP A 8 -1.47 12.07 9.68
N TRP A 9 -0.49 12.49 8.86
CA TRP A 9 0.48 11.58 8.27
C TRP A 9 1.38 10.92 9.33
N ARG A 10 1.62 11.58 10.48
CA ARG A 10 2.42 11.03 11.59
C ARG A 10 1.75 9.81 12.21
N VAL A 11 0.42 9.84 12.32
CA VAL A 11 -0.38 8.67 12.75
C VAL A 11 -0.21 7.52 11.76
N ARG A 12 -0.31 7.79 10.45
CA ARG A 12 -0.13 6.75 9.42
C ARG A 12 1.29 6.19 9.43
N GLU A 13 2.29 7.06 9.59
CA GLU A 13 3.68 6.63 9.73
C GLU A 13 3.89 5.77 10.98
N ALA A 14 3.32 6.15 12.13
CA ALA A 14 3.41 5.37 13.36
C ALA A 14 2.82 3.94 13.18
N LEU A 15 1.72 3.82 12.46
CA LEU A 15 1.13 2.52 12.13
C LEU A 15 2.04 1.69 11.22
N ILE A 16 2.74 2.31 10.25
CA ILE A 16 3.72 1.63 9.41
C ILE A 16 4.95 1.20 10.23
N GLN A 17 5.45 2.05 11.15
CA GLN A 17 6.56 1.72 12.05
C GLN A 17 6.25 0.55 12.98
N ALA A 18 4.99 0.44 13.42
CA ALA A 18 4.53 -0.68 14.24
C ALA A 18 4.39 -1.99 13.44
N PHE A 19 4.29 -1.93 12.11
CA PHE A 19 4.16 -3.09 11.25
C PHE A 19 5.52 -3.77 11.04
N ASN A 20 5.72 -4.88 11.74
CA ASN A 20 6.98 -5.63 11.69
C ASN A 20 7.01 -6.58 10.48
N PHE A 21 7.28 -6.01 9.30
CA PHE A 21 7.28 -6.75 8.05
C PHE A 21 8.24 -7.95 8.09
N GLU A 22 9.47 -7.76 8.55
CA GLU A 22 10.54 -8.80 8.54
C GLU A 22 10.14 -10.01 9.40
N PHE A 23 9.53 -9.77 10.56
CA PHE A 23 9.04 -10.84 11.42
C PHE A 23 7.85 -11.57 10.80
N ILE A 24 6.88 -10.83 10.27
CA ILE A 24 5.68 -11.40 9.62
C ILE A 24 6.09 -12.24 8.40
N ASN A 25 6.95 -11.71 7.53
CA ASN A 25 7.45 -12.40 6.36
C ASN A 25 8.23 -13.68 6.74
N LYS A 26 9.08 -13.59 7.76
CA LYS A 26 9.81 -14.75 8.29
C LYS A 26 8.86 -15.83 8.82
N LYS A 27 7.82 -15.45 9.55
CA LYS A 27 6.86 -16.39 10.14
C LYS A 27 5.96 -17.05 9.11
N LEU A 28 5.49 -16.31 8.11
CA LEU A 28 4.49 -16.79 7.16
C LEU A 28 5.10 -17.30 5.85
N ASN A 29 6.26 -16.78 5.46
CA ASN A 29 6.87 -17.04 4.14
C ASN A 29 8.36 -17.40 4.22
N ASN A 30 8.88 -17.76 5.40
CA ASN A 30 10.30 -18.03 5.61
C ASN A 30 11.25 -16.90 5.12
N GLY A 31 10.76 -15.64 5.15
CA GLY A 31 11.50 -14.47 4.71
C GLY A 31 11.65 -14.31 3.20
N LYS A 32 10.93 -15.09 2.39
CA LYS A 32 11.16 -15.15 0.93
C LYS A 32 10.38 -14.13 0.11
N MET A 33 9.39 -13.48 0.69
CA MET A 33 8.54 -12.55 -0.08
C MET A 33 9.14 -11.15 -0.10
N PRO A 34 9.34 -10.54 -1.27
CA PRO A 34 9.80 -9.16 -1.38
C PRO A 34 8.72 -8.19 -0.91
N ARG A 35 9.13 -7.17 -0.14
CA ARG A 35 8.23 -6.13 0.31
C ARG A 35 7.84 -5.20 -0.83
N ILE A 36 6.59 -4.78 -0.85
CA ILE A 36 6.14 -3.69 -1.73
C ILE A 36 6.76 -2.39 -1.23
N THR A 37 7.57 -1.72 -2.05
CA THR A 37 8.23 -0.43 -1.74
C THR A 37 7.75 0.71 -2.63
N SER A 38 6.87 0.40 -3.58
CA SER A 38 6.33 1.31 -4.58
C SER A 38 4.94 0.85 -4.98
N TYR A 39 4.06 1.76 -5.35
CA TYR A 39 2.76 1.42 -5.95
C TYR A 39 2.92 0.79 -7.34
N PHE A 40 4.09 0.92 -7.95
CA PHE A 40 4.48 0.33 -9.22
C PHE A 40 5.65 -0.65 -9.06
N SER A 41 5.73 -1.34 -7.91
CA SER A 41 6.75 -2.35 -7.61
C SER A 41 6.87 -3.37 -8.74
N ASN A 42 8.08 -3.93 -8.91
CA ASN A 42 8.41 -4.90 -9.94
C ASN A 42 8.24 -4.36 -11.38
N SER A 43 8.43 -3.07 -11.57
CA SER A 43 8.41 -2.43 -12.90
C SER A 43 9.39 -1.26 -12.96
N VAL A 44 9.68 -0.81 -14.18
CA VAL A 44 10.50 0.40 -14.44
C VAL A 44 9.81 1.70 -14.03
N LEU A 45 8.52 1.62 -13.68
CA LEU A 45 7.68 2.75 -13.32
C LEU A 45 7.77 3.12 -11.84
N GLY A 46 8.34 2.24 -11.01
CA GLY A 46 8.51 2.50 -9.59
C GLY A 46 9.47 3.65 -9.31
N LYS A 47 9.26 4.35 -8.20
CA LYS A 47 10.16 5.42 -7.76
C LYS A 47 11.60 4.92 -7.62
N GLU A 48 12.54 5.75 -7.95
CA GLU A 48 13.95 5.54 -7.62
C GLU A 48 14.23 5.86 -6.13
N GLU A 49 15.25 5.22 -5.56
CA GLU A 49 15.70 5.47 -4.20
C GLU A 49 16.34 6.86 -4.09
N GLY A 50 16.36 7.40 -2.88
CA GLY A 50 16.94 8.69 -2.58
C GLY A 50 16.13 9.90 -3.07
N PRO A 51 16.74 11.09 -3.17
CA PRO A 51 16.07 12.33 -3.55
C PRO A 51 15.48 12.29 -4.97
N ALA A 52 14.42 13.06 -5.19
CA ALA A 52 13.92 13.31 -6.53
C ALA A 52 14.94 14.14 -7.34
N ILE A 53 15.27 13.68 -8.54
CA ILE A 53 16.22 14.35 -9.45
C ILE A 53 15.62 14.55 -10.83
N GLY A 54 16.25 15.39 -11.66
CA GLY A 54 15.88 15.63 -13.04
C GLY A 54 14.40 15.95 -13.21
N LYS A 55 13.78 15.38 -14.23
CA LYS A 55 12.38 15.63 -14.61
C LYS A 55 11.39 15.29 -13.47
N VAL A 56 11.63 14.22 -12.69
CA VAL A 56 10.79 13.87 -11.54
C VAL A 56 10.76 15.02 -10.53
N ARG A 57 11.91 15.62 -10.22
CA ARG A 57 11.98 16.77 -9.33
C ARG A 57 11.27 17.99 -9.91
N GLU A 58 11.48 18.28 -11.18
CA GLU A 58 10.83 19.41 -11.87
C GLU A 58 9.31 19.33 -11.80
N LEU A 59 8.75 18.14 -12.01
CA LEU A 59 7.31 17.89 -11.93
C LEU A 59 6.74 18.06 -10.50
N LEU A 60 7.53 17.76 -9.48
CA LEU A 60 7.10 17.82 -8.07
C LEU A 60 7.27 19.23 -7.47
N LEU A 61 8.25 20.02 -7.89
CA LEU A 61 8.56 21.30 -7.30
C LEU A 61 7.40 22.30 -7.25
N PRO A 62 6.53 22.43 -8.28
CA PRO A 62 5.38 23.32 -8.22
C PRO A 62 4.43 23.05 -7.04
N PHE A 63 4.46 21.83 -6.51
CA PHE A 63 3.61 21.37 -5.41
C PHE A 63 4.33 21.26 -4.08
N ALA A 64 5.57 21.76 -3.96
CA ALA A 64 6.42 21.55 -2.77
C ALA A 64 5.74 21.93 -1.45
N GLY A 65 4.85 22.93 -1.45
CA GLY A 65 4.14 23.37 -0.24
C GLY A 65 3.04 22.43 0.26
N GLU A 66 2.58 21.48 -0.56
CA GLU A 66 1.57 20.48 -0.19
C GLU A 66 2.12 19.05 -0.10
N LEU A 67 3.37 18.85 -0.55
CA LEU A 67 3.99 17.52 -0.51
C LEU A 67 4.31 17.09 0.93
N LEU A 68 4.06 15.84 1.21
CA LEU A 68 4.39 15.26 2.50
C LEU A 68 5.90 14.97 2.62
N PRO A 69 6.45 14.98 3.85
CA PRO A 69 7.86 14.69 4.09
C PRO A 69 8.31 13.37 3.46
N GLY A 70 9.44 13.41 2.78
CA GLY A 70 10.02 12.30 2.04
C GLY A 70 9.64 12.26 0.56
N THR A 71 8.72 13.09 0.07
CA THR A 71 8.37 13.11 -1.36
C THR A 71 9.55 13.57 -2.23
N LEU A 72 10.19 14.66 -1.85
CA LEU A 72 11.36 15.20 -2.57
C LEU A 72 12.67 14.56 -2.11
N GLU A 73 12.83 14.32 -0.82
CA GLU A 73 14.07 13.82 -0.20
C GLU A 73 14.26 12.31 -0.41
N GLY A 74 13.20 11.58 -0.63
CA GLY A 74 13.12 10.12 -0.59
C GLY A 74 12.43 9.64 0.68
N TYR A 75 11.53 8.70 0.52
CA TYR A 75 10.86 8.01 1.63
C TYR A 75 11.11 6.51 1.51
N ASP A 76 11.68 5.96 2.55
CA ASP A 76 11.92 4.53 2.67
C ASP A 76 11.11 3.94 3.81
N LEU A 77 10.57 2.75 3.56
CA LEU A 77 9.82 2.02 4.57
C LEU A 77 10.74 1.58 5.71
N PRO A 78 10.26 1.57 6.96
CA PRO A 78 11.05 1.09 8.07
C PRO A 78 11.44 -0.39 7.88
N VAL A 79 12.68 -0.70 8.20
CA VAL A 79 13.21 -2.06 8.21
C VAL A 79 13.47 -2.46 9.67
N ALA A 80 12.83 -3.54 10.12
CA ALA A 80 13.01 -4.10 11.44
C ALA A 80 14.10 -5.18 11.45
N ASN A 81 14.61 -5.52 12.64
CA ASN A 81 15.61 -6.57 12.79
C ASN A 81 15.04 -8.01 12.76
N GLY A 82 13.75 -8.16 12.44
CA GLY A 82 13.05 -9.45 12.40
C GLY A 82 12.75 -10.08 13.78
N SER A 83 13.03 -9.37 14.88
CA SER A 83 12.58 -9.80 16.20
C SER A 83 11.10 -9.49 16.41
N GLU A 84 10.39 -10.35 17.12
CA GLU A 84 8.97 -10.17 17.42
C GLU A 84 8.65 -8.81 18.08
N ARG A 85 9.56 -8.31 18.89
CA ARG A 85 9.33 -7.10 19.70
C ARG A 85 9.36 -5.80 18.91
N ASN A 86 10.02 -5.75 17.77
CA ASN A 86 10.16 -4.53 16.95
C ASN A 86 10.43 -3.25 17.75
N ARG A 87 11.39 -3.28 18.68
CA ARG A 87 11.62 -2.19 19.64
C ARG A 87 11.82 -0.84 18.96
N SER A 88 12.67 -0.78 17.96
CA SER A 88 12.98 0.48 17.26
C SER A 88 11.74 1.07 16.57
N GLY A 89 10.95 0.24 15.91
CA GLY A 89 9.71 0.67 15.29
C GLY A 89 8.68 1.16 16.30
N ILE A 90 8.53 0.45 17.43
CA ILE A 90 7.61 0.86 18.51
C ILE A 90 8.04 2.20 19.13
N ILE A 91 9.33 2.41 19.40
CA ILE A 91 9.84 3.70 19.94
C ILE A 91 9.52 4.84 18.97
N LYS A 92 9.82 4.68 17.68
CA LYS A 92 9.50 5.69 16.65
C LYS A 92 8.00 5.95 16.55
N ALA A 93 7.19 4.88 16.56
CA ALA A 93 5.74 5.00 16.52
C ALA A 93 5.20 5.78 17.73
N THR A 94 5.73 5.52 18.93
CA THR A 94 5.36 6.24 20.15
C THR A 94 5.64 7.74 20.00
N SER A 95 6.86 8.12 19.58
CA SER A 95 7.23 9.54 19.38
C SER A 95 6.30 10.24 18.39
N LEU A 96 6.02 9.59 17.24
CA LEU A 96 5.11 10.15 16.22
C LEU A 96 3.68 10.35 16.72
N LEU A 97 3.19 9.41 17.54
CA LEU A 97 1.85 9.51 18.13
C LEU A 97 1.81 10.63 19.19
N GLU A 98 2.85 10.77 20.00
CA GLU A 98 2.98 11.88 20.97
C GLU A 98 3.03 13.23 20.25
N GLU A 99 3.82 13.36 19.18
CA GLU A 99 3.88 14.55 18.34
C GLU A 99 2.52 14.86 17.66
N ALA A 100 1.72 13.82 17.39
CA ALA A 100 0.37 13.96 16.86
C ALA A 100 -0.69 14.24 17.94
N GLY A 101 -0.28 14.41 19.22
CA GLY A 101 -1.15 14.78 20.34
C GLY A 101 -1.79 13.60 21.07
N TYR A 102 -1.33 12.37 20.85
CA TYR A 102 -1.80 11.18 21.57
C TYR A 102 -0.89 10.85 22.76
N LYS A 103 -1.47 10.28 23.82
CA LYS A 103 -0.72 9.78 24.99
C LYS A 103 -1.31 8.47 25.48
N VAL A 104 -0.48 7.62 26.05
CA VAL A 104 -0.93 6.40 26.70
C VAL A 104 -1.36 6.74 28.13
N VAL A 105 -2.61 6.46 28.45
CA VAL A 105 -3.20 6.62 29.78
C VAL A 105 -3.82 5.27 30.15
N ASP A 106 -3.42 4.73 31.30
CA ASP A 106 -3.87 3.42 31.81
C ASP A 106 -3.77 2.28 30.74
N GLY A 107 -2.65 2.29 29.99
CA GLY A 107 -2.38 1.29 28.94
C GLY A 107 -3.15 1.48 27.65
N VAL A 108 -3.92 2.55 27.50
CA VAL A 108 -4.72 2.87 26.30
C VAL A 108 -4.24 4.17 25.69
N LEU A 109 -3.98 4.16 24.38
CA LEU A 109 -3.64 5.38 23.63
C LEU A 109 -4.88 6.28 23.51
N ARG A 110 -4.76 7.55 23.86
CA ARG A 110 -5.86 8.53 23.87
C ARG A 110 -5.46 9.84 23.23
N ASP A 111 -6.44 10.54 22.67
CA ASP A 111 -6.27 11.91 22.18
C ASP A 111 -6.34 12.94 23.34
N SER A 112 -6.18 14.23 23.01
CA SER A 112 -6.24 15.36 23.96
C SER A 112 -7.57 15.47 24.71
N ASN A 113 -8.66 14.90 24.17
CA ASN A 113 -9.97 14.85 24.77
C ASN A 113 -10.21 13.58 25.58
N ASN A 114 -9.16 12.82 25.86
CA ASN A 114 -9.19 11.52 26.56
C ASN A 114 -9.99 10.44 25.82
N LYS A 115 -10.24 10.59 24.50
CA LYS A 115 -10.92 9.61 23.68
C LYS A 115 -9.93 8.53 23.27
N PRO A 116 -10.26 7.22 23.44
CA PRO A 116 -9.40 6.13 23.00
C PRO A 116 -9.14 6.15 21.49
N PHE A 117 -7.89 5.88 21.10
CA PHE A 117 -7.51 5.61 19.74
C PHE A 117 -8.01 4.22 19.35
N SER A 118 -9.11 4.16 18.63
CA SER A 118 -9.75 2.90 18.26
C SER A 118 -10.17 2.91 16.79
N PHE A 119 -9.98 1.77 16.11
CA PHE A 119 -10.40 1.57 14.74
C PHE A 119 -10.72 0.10 14.46
N GLU A 120 -11.48 -0.11 13.40
CA GLU A 120 -11.84 -1.43 12.91
C GLU A 120 -10.91 -1.88 11.80
N VAL A 121 -10.49 -3.16 11.85
CA VAL A 121 -9.88 -3.86 10.71
C VAL A 121 -10.90 -4.81 10.12
N LEU A 122 -11.39 -4.50 8.94
CA LEU A 122 -12.38 -5.27 8.23
C LEU A 122 -11.73 -6.32 7.34
N LEU A 123 -12.05 -7.59 7.53
CA LEU A 123 -11.55 -8.72 6.74
C LEU A 123 -12.71 -9.51 6.12
N ARG A 124 -12.43 -10.06 4.93
CA ARG A 124 -13.34 -11.00 4.28
C ARG A 124 -13.11 -12.42 4.81
N GLN A 125 -14.17 -13.17 5.02
CA GLN A 125 -14.12 -14.59 5.35
C GLN A 125 -13.29 -15.37 4.31
N GLY A 126 -12.54 -16.37 4.77
CA GLY A 126 -11.63 -17.15 3.92
C GLY A 126 -10.23 -16.54 3.72
N SER A 127 -9.97 -15.34 4.23
CA SER A 127 -8.66 -14.68 4.15
C SER A 127 -7.74 -15.11 5.30
N SER A 128 -7.35 -16.38 5.37
CA SER A 128 -6.55 -16.95 6.48
C SER A 128 -5.18 -16.28 6.65
N GLU A 129 -4.49 -16.01 5.56
CA GLU A 129 -3.20 -15.31 5.56
C GLU A 129 -3.34 -13.89 6.14
N LEU A 130 -4.32 -13.13 5.68
CA LEU A 130 -4.56 -11.77 6.17
C LEU A 130 -4.99 -11.75 7.64
N LYS A 131 -5.73 -12.77 8.09
CA LYS A 131 -6.05 -12.92 9.50
C LYS A 131 -4.78 -13.16 10.33
N ALA A 132 -3.86 -14.00 9.86
CA ALA A 132 -2.58 -14.24 10.55
C ALA A 132 -1.73 -12.97 10.62
N ILE A 133 -1.59 -12.23 9.51
CA ILE A 133 -0.91 -10.94 9.45
C ILE A 133 -1.53 -9.95 10.44
N THR A 134 -2.86 -9.80 10.41
CA THR A 134 -3.59 -8.86 11.27
C THR A 134 -3.43 -9.20 12.74
N ASN A 135 -3.43 -10.48 13.11
CA ASN A 135 -3.21 -10.90 14.49
C ASN A 135 -1.81 -10.51 14.99
N ILE A 136 -0.75 -10.78 14.19
CA ILE A 136 0.62 -10.39 14.55
C ILE A 136 0.74 -8.87 14.64
N TYR A 137 0.14 -8.14 13.71
CA TYR A 137 0.13 -6.68 13.71
C TYR A 137 -0.61 -6.12 14.91
N SER A 138 -1.75 -6.69 15.28
CA SER A 138 -2.52 -6.29 16.48
C SER A 138 -1.70 -6.41 17.76
N GLU A 139 -0.88 -7.47 17.89
CA GLU A 139 0.03 -7.60 19.04
C GLU A 139 1.10 -6.50 19.08
N SER A 140 1.57 -6.04 17.93
CA SER A 140 2.47 -4.89 17.86
C SER A 140 1.77 -3.59 18.26
N LEU A 141 0.53 -3.38 17.80
CA LEU A 141 -0.28 -2.21 18.13
C LEU A 141 -0.65 -2.12 19.60
N LYS A 142 -0.90 -3.25 20.26
CA LYS A 142 -1.15 -3.29 21.73
C LYS A 142 -0.01 -2.69 22.54
N ARG A 143 1.23 -2.78 22.05
CA ARG A 143 2.40 -2.17 22.70
C ARG A 143 2.39 -0.64 22.67
N LEU A 144 1.59 -0.07 21.77
CA LEU A 144 1.30 1.37 21.68
C LEU A 144 0.02 1.77 22.42
N GLY A 145 -0.64 0.83 23.10
CA GLY A 145 -1.95 1.07 23.71
C GLY A 145 -3.12 1.11 22.71
N ILE A 146 -2.91 0.58 21.50
CA ILE A 146 -3.93 0.52 20.44
C ILE A 146 -4.52 -0.88 20.36
N PHE A 147 -5.86 -0.98 20.47
CA PHE A 147 -6.60 -2.24 20.44
C PHE A 147 -7.57 -2.23 19.26
N PRO A 148 -7.14 -2.65 18.04
CA PRO A 148 -8.02 -2.65 16.89
C PRO A 148 -9.12 -3.71 17.04
N LYS A 149 -10.33 -3.39 16.58
CA LYS A 149 -11.43 -4.34 16.46
C LYS A 149 -11.32 -5.08 15.12
N VAL A 150 -11.05 -6.38 15.15
CA VAL A 150 -11.01 -7.19 13.93
C VAL A 150 -12.41 -7.76 13.66
N THR A 151 -12.99 -7.39 12.53
CA THR A 151 -14.31 -7.86 12.07
C THR A 151 -14.14 -8.68 10.81
N ILE A 152 -14.67 -9.91 10.82
CA ILE A 152 -14.62 -10.84 9.68
C ILE A 152 -16.05 -11.08 9.21
N ILE A 153 -16.31 -10.77 7.94
CA ILE A 153 -17.64 -10.88 7.33
C ILE A 153 -17.58 -11.66 6.02
N ASP A 154 -18.73 -12.10 5.54
CA ASP A 154 -18.84 -12.76 4.25
C ASP A 154 -18.53 -11.85 3.06
N SER A 155 -18.42 -12.44 1.87
CA SER A 155 -18.00 -11.71 0.67
C SER A 155 -19.03 -10.67 0.19
N ALA A 156 -20.32 -10.89 0.41
CA ALA A 156 -21.36 -9.97 -0.02
C ALA A 156 -21.38 -8.72 0.86
N GLN A 157 -21.41 -8.91 2.17
CA GLN A 157 -21.30 -7.82 3.14
C GLN A 157 -19.98 -7.06 3.01
N TYR A 158 -18.86 -7.76 2.78
CA TYR A 158 -17.56 -7.13 2.56
C TYR A 158 -17.60 -6.20 1.34
N LYS A 159 -18.17 -6.68 0.22
CA LYS A 159 -18.33 -5.89 -1.00
C LYS A 159 -19.19 -4.65 -0.77
N GLU A 160 -20.32 -4.81 -0.09
CA GLU A 160 -21.25 -3.72 0.23
C GLU A 160 -20.56 -2.65 1.07
N ARG A 161 -19.95 -3.03 2.20
CA ARG A 161 -19.26 -2.10 3.10
C ARG A 161 -18.09 -1.38 2.41
N THR A 162 -17.27 -2.11 1.65
CA THR A 162 -16.14 -1.50 0.94
C THR A 162 -16.61 -0.57 -0.19
N ASN A 163 -17.75 -0.84 -0.81
CA ASN A 163 -18.32 0.00 -1.86
C ASN A 163 -18.75 1.39 -1.35
N VAL A 164 -19.19 1.47 -0.09
CA VAL A 164 -19.56 2.73 0.57
C VAL A 164 -18.50 3.23 1.55
N TYR A 165 -17.31 2.63 1.53
CA TYR A 165 -16.17 2.98 2.40
C TYR A 165 -16.45 2.85 3.90
N ASP A 166 -17.36 1.97 4.28
CA ASP A 166 -17.67 1.66 5.68
C ASP A 166 -16.63 0.70 6.28
N PHE A 167 -15.45 1.21 6.50
CA PHE A 167 -14.33 0.56 7.19
C PHE A 167 -13.33 1.61 7.65
N ASP A 168 -12.47 1.26 8.61
CA ASP A 168 -11.35 2.10 9.02
C ASP A 168 -10.05 1.61 8.38
N MET A 169 -9.78 0.31 8.45
CA MET A 169 -8.68 -0.36 7.79
C MET A 169 -9.19 -1.65 7.14
N THR A 170 -8.73 -1.94 5.95
CA THR A 170 -9.00 -3.21 5.27
C THR A 170 -7.84 -3.53 4.34
N TYR A 171 -7.79 -4.77 3.85
CA TYR A 171 -6.75 -5.14 2.89
C TYR A 171 -7.14 -4.74 1.47
N TYR A 172 -6.10 -4.49 0.68
CA TYR A 172 -6.24 -4.20 -0.74
C TYR A 172 -5.21 -4.99 -1.54
N ARG A 173 -5.66 -5.67 -2.58
CA ARG A 173 -4.80 -6.38 -3.52
C ARG A 173 -5.04 -5.82 -4.91
N ARG A 174 -3.98 -5.43 -5.58
CA ARG A 174 -4.06 -4.80 -6.90
C ARG A 174 -3.03 -5.41 -7.84
N GLY A 175 -3.49 -5.78 -9.04
CA GLY A 175 -2.64 -5.96 -10.20
C GLY A 175 -2.52 -4.64 -10.95
N LEU A 176 -1.35 -4.33 -11.47
CA LEU A 176 -1.08 -3.13 -12.25
C LEU A 176 -0.67 -3.49 -13.66
N SER A 177 -1.09 -2.64 -14.62
CA SER A 177 -0.57 -2.67 -15.98
C SER A 177 0.86 -2.11 -16.02
N LEU A 178 1.66 -2.54 -16.99
CA LEU A 178 2.93 -1.90 -17.35
C LEU A 178 2.74 -0.58 -18.08
N SER A 179 1.52 -0.25 -18.45
CA SER A 179 1.12 1.00 -19.11
C SER A 179 -0.11 1.58 -18.42
N PRO A 180 0.05 2.09 -17.18
CA PRO A 180 -1.03 2.76 -16.47
C PRO A 180 -1.56 3.95 -17.30
N GLY A 181 -2.88 4.13 -17.28
CA GLY A 181 -3.58 5.13 -18.08
C GLY A 181 -4.67 5.86 -17.29
N ASN A 182 -5.80 6.16 -17.94
CA ASN A 182 -6.94 6.88 -17.38
C ASN A 182 -7.51 6.26 -16.09
N GLU A 183 -7.36 4.94 -15.93
CA GLU A 183 -7.83 4.24 -14.73
C GLU A 183 -7.13 4.73 -13.46
N GLN A 184 -5.98 5.40 -13.56
CA GLN A 184 -5.29 5.99 -12.41
C GLN A 184 -6.13 7.07 -11.73
N LEU A 185 -6.96 7.81 -12.48
CA LEU A 185 -7.91 8.77 -11.89
C LEU A 185 -8.98 8.09 -11.02
N LEU A 186 -9.37 6.85 -11.35
CA LEU A 186 -10.31 6.08 -10.53
C LEU A 186 -9.70 5.70 -9.17
N TYR A 187 -8.38 5.54 -9.08
CA TYR A 187 -7.69 5.15 -7.87
C TYR A 187 -7.23 6.32 -7.02
N TRP A 188 -6.80 7.41 -7.65
CA TRP A 188 -6.10 8.51 -6.99
C TRP A 188 -6.81 9.86 -7.12
N GLY A 189 -7.81 9.98 -8.02
CA GLY A 189 -8.52 11.22 -8.26
C GLY A 189 -9.44 11.61 -7.12
N SER A 190 -9.50 12.91 -6.84
CA SER A 190 -10.33 13.52 -5.79
C SER A 190 -11.83 13.29 -6.00
N SER A 191 -12.27 13.18 -7.26
CA SER A 191 -13.67 12.85 -7.60
C SER A 191 -14.14 11.54 -6.97
N GLY A 192 -13.21 10.59 -6.75
CA GLY A 192 -13.47 9.31 -6.10
C GLY A 192 -13.62 9.36 -4.59
N VAL A 193 -13.33 10.51 -3.95
CA VAL A 193 -13.37 10.63 -2.48
C VAL A 193 -14.78 10.44 -1.93
N ASN A 194 -15.77 11.04 -2.57
CA ASN A 194 -17.16 11.02 -2.09
C ASN A 194 -18.09 10.15 -2.95
N ASN A 195 -17.56 9.48 -3.98
CA ASN A 195 -18.37 8.66 -4.88
C ASN A 195 -18.31 7.19 -4.48
N PRO A 196 -19.39 6.60 -3.93
CA PRO A 196 -19.48 5.17 -3.65
C PRO A 196 -19.13 4.34 -4.88
N GLY A 197 -18.43 3.23 -4.67
CA GLY A 197 -17.99 2.36 -5.76
C GLY A 197 -16.74 2.81 -6.49
N SER A 198 -16.19 4.00 -6.21
CA SER A 198 -14.89 4.38 -6.75
C SER A 198 -13.78 3.48 -6.16
N ARG A 199 -12.63 3.47 -6.82
CA ARG A 199 -11.47 2.69 -6.38
C ARG A 199 -10.53 3.49 -5.46
N ASN A 200 -10.83 4.75 -5.19
CA ASN A 200 -10.09 5.60 -4.26
C ASN A 200 -10.47 5.26 -2.81
N TRP A 201 -10.15 4.05 -2.38
CA TRP A 201 -10.47 3.55 -1.04
C TRP A 201 -9.79 4.32 0.08
N MET A 202 -8.62 4.83 -0.17
CA MET A 202 -7.82 5.59 0.80
C MET A 202 -8.31 7.03 0.99
N GLY A 203 -9.18 7.50 0.11
CA GLY A 203 -9.69 8.87 0.13
C GLY A 203 -8.58 9.89 -0.17
N ILE A 204 -7.73 9.58 -1.13
CA ILE A 204 -6.67 10.47 -1.58
C ILE A 204 -7.31 11.69 -2.25
N ASN A 205 -6.89 12.87 -1.83
CA ASN A 205 -7.27 14.15 -2.40
C ASN A 205 -6.01 15.03 -2.46
N SER A 206 -5.28 14.91 -3.56
CA SER A 206 -4.01 15.60 -3.78
C SER A 206 -3.98 16.17 -5.19
N MET A 207 -3.85 17.50 -5.30
CA MET A 207 -3.71 18.15 -6.61
C MET A 207 -2.44 17.68 -7.31
N ALA A 208 -1.34 17.52 -6.56
CA ALA A 208 -0.10 17.00 -7.11
C ALA A 208 -0.27 15.61 -7.73
N ALA A 209 -0.98 14.69 -7.06
CA ALA A 209 -1.23 13.36 -7.60
C ALA A 209 -2.08 13.40 -8.87
N GLU A 210 -3.14 14.21 -8.91
CA GLU A 210 -3.97 14.36 -10.11
C GLU A 210 -3.21 14.98 -11.28
N GLU A 211 -2.35 15.97 -11.00
CA GLU A 211 -1.54 16.60 -12.03
C GLU A 211 -0.53 15.60 -12.61
N MET A 212 0.09 14.77 -11.79
CA MET A 212 0.97 13.70 -12.29
C MET A 212 0.23 12.72 -13.19
N VAL A 213 -1.01 12.37 -12.85
CA VAL A 213 -1.84 11.52 -13.73
C VAL A 213 -2.16 12.24 -15.04
N ARG A 214 -2.53 13.53 -15.03
CA ARG A 214 -2.77 14.29 -16.25
C ARG A 214 -1.51 14.40 -17.11
N HIS A 215 -0.37 14.70 -16.49
CA HIS A 215 0.90 14.79 -17.19
C HIS A 215 1.27 13.44 -17.83
N MET A 216 1.14 12.34 -17.09
CA MET A 216 1.33 11.00 -17.62
C MET A 216 0.50 10.73 -18.90
N LEU A 217 -0.78 11.16 -18.90
CA LEU A 217 -1.70 10.94 -20.03
C LEU A 217 -1.41 11.80 -21.25
N THR A 218 -0.69 12.89 -21.08
CA THR A 218 -0.33 13.85 -22.16
C THR A 218 1.15 13.88 -22.46
N SER A 219 1.94 12.98 -21.88
CA SER A 219 3.39 12.90 -22.07
C SER A 219 3.74 12.72 -23.55
N PRO A 220 4.69 13.50 -24.07
CA PRO A 220 5.08 13.44 -25.47
C PRO A 220 5.91 12.20 -25.83
N ASP A 221 6.59 11.63 -24.85
CA ASP A 221 7.46 10.48 -25.01
C ASP A 221 7.48 9.57 -23.79
N ARG A 222 8.20 8.45 -23.90
CA ARG A 222 8.28 7.42 -22.87
C ARG A 222 8.99 7.89 -21.61
N ASP A 223 10.03 8.71 -21.72
CA ASP A 223 10.84 9.13 -20.56
C ASP A 223 10.09 10.15 -19.72
N ASP A 224 9.36 11.05 -20.36
CA ASP A 224 8.46 12.00 -19.70
C ASP A 224 7.30 11.23 -19.00
N TYR A 225 6.72 10.24 -19.68
CA TYR A 225 5.71 9.36 -19.10
C TYR A 225 6.22 8.61 -17.86
N ILE A 226 7.40 7.99 -17.93
CA ILE A 226 8.01 7.28 -16.79
C ILE A 226 8.27 8.26 -15.64
N SER A 227 8.74 9.46 -15.95
CA SER A 227 9.01 10.51 -14.95
C SER A 227 7.73 10.94 -14.22
N ALA A 228 6.63 11.10 -14.95
CA ALA A 228 5.32 11.43 -14.36
C ALA A 228 4.80 10.31 -13.45
N VAL A 229 4.91 9.04 -13.86
CA VAL A 229 4.50 7.90 -13.03
C VAL A 229 5.37 7.77 -11.78
N ARG A 230 6.69 7.98 -11.89
CA ARG A 230 7.61 7.98 -10.75
C ARG A 230 7.33 9.14 -9.77
N ALA A 231 6.98 10.32 -10.29
CA ALA A 231 6.55 11.44 -9.47
C ALA A 231 5.26 11.13 -8.72
N LEU A 232 4.27 10.54 -9.41
CA LEU A 232 3.03 10.04 -8.78
C LEU A 232 3.34 9.02 -7.68
N ASP A 233 4.19 8.04 -7.94
CA ASP A 233 4.57 7.01 -6.97
C ASP A 233 5.20 7.61 -5.71
N ARG A 234 6.07 8.62 -5.85
CA ARG A 234 6.65 9.35 -4.72
C ARG A 234 5.58 10.03 -3.85
N ILE A 235 4.59 10.67 -4.45
CA ILE A 235 3.47 11.28 -3.74
C ILE A 235 2.68 10.22 -2.98
N LEU A 236 2.36 9.10 -3.65
CA LEU A 236 1.54 8.05 -3.07
C LEU A 236 2.25 7.33 -1.91
N ILE A 237 3.52 6.97 -2.05
CA ILE A 237 4.25 6.26 -1.01
C ILE A 237 4.54 7.18 0.18
N SER A 238 4.92 8.44 -0.07
CA SER A 238 5.08 9.45 0.98
C SER A 238 3.77 9.83 1.66
N GLY A 239 2.64 9.53 1.02
CA GLY A 239 1.31 9.66 1.59
C GLY A 239 1.01 8.69 2.73
N ARG A 240 1.75 7.60 2.84
CA ARG A 240 1.56 6.57 3.88
C ARG A 240 0.12 6.07 3.99
N TYR A 241 -0.55 5.98 2.84
CA TYR A 241 -1.96 5.60 2.77
C TYR A 241 -2.22 4.12 3.02
N VAL A 242 -1.20 3.30 2.88
CA VAL A 242 -1.25 1.85 3.06
C VAL A 242 -0.10 1.37 3.94
N VAL A 243 -0.28 0.22 4.57
CA VAL A 243 0.81 -0.56 5.18
C VAL A 243 1.26 -1.59 4.13
N PRO A 244 2.40 -1.37 3.43
CA PRO A 244 2.83 -2.25 2.37
C PRO A 244 3.24 -3.64 2.90
N ILE A 245 2.72 -4.69 2.26
CA ILE A 245 3.01 -6.07 2.62
C ILE A 245 4.01 -6.63 1.60
N TRP A 246 3.63 -7.59 0.79
CA TRP A 246 4.49 -8.21 -0.21
C TRP A 246 3.77 -8.41 -1.54
N TYR A 247 4.54 -8.72 -2.55
CA TYR A 247 4.04 -9.28 -3.80
C TYR A 247 4.69 -10.64 -4.06
N SER A 248 4.03 -11.49 -4.86
CA SER A 248 4.63 -12.72 -5.33
C SER A 248 5.47 -12.42 -6.59
N PRO A 249 6.77 -12.72 -6.60
CA PRO A 249 7.59 -12.53 -7.79
C PRO A 249 7.38 -13.62 -8.85
N TYR A 250 6.56 -14.61 -8.56
CA TYR A 250 6.23 -15.71 -9.47
C TYR A 250 4.80 -16.18 -9.27
N SER A 251 4.24 -16.74 -10.32
CA SER A 251 2.99 -17.49 -10.29
C SER A 251 3.30 -18.98 -10.26
N MET A 252 2.57 -19.72 -9.44
CA MET A 252 2.66 -21.18 -9.40
C MET A 252 1.58 -21.78 -10.27
N LEU A 253 1.98 -22.60 -11.24
CA LEU A 253 1.10 -23.29 -12.18
C LEU A 253 1.27 -24.78 -12.00
N ALA A 254 0.15 -25.50 -12.04
CA ALA A 254 0.14 -26.97 -12.12
C ALA A 254 -0.48 -27.36 -13.45
N HIS A 255 0.22 -28.17 -14.23
CA HIS A 255 -0.25 -28.65 -15.53
C HIS A 255 0.18 -30.10 -15.74
N ASP A 256 -0.48 -30.78 -16.67
CA ASP A 256 -0.09 -32.08 -17.15
C ASP A 256 1.27 -31.99 -17.86
N SER A 257 2.13 -32.99 -17.67
CA SER A 257 3.49 -33.04 -18.25
C SER A 257 3.50 -33.03 -19.79
N ASN A 258 2.40 -33.41 -20.41
CA ASN A 258 2.23 -33.40 -21.87
C ASN A 258 1.93 -32.00 -22.43
N PHE A 259 1.53 -31.03 -21.58
CA PHE A 259 1.46 -29.64 -22.03
C PHE A 259 2.87 -29.04 -22.06
N LYS A 260 3.19 -28.51 -23.23
CA LYS A 260 4.46 -27.80 -23.51
C LYS A 260 4.17 -26.34 -23.76
N TYR A 261 5.18 -25.51 -23.56
CA TYR A 261 5.10 -24.07 -23.72
C TYR A 261 6.45 -23.53 -24.23
N PRO A 262 6.48 -22.30 -24.81
CA PRO A 262 7.72 -21.69 -25.27
C PRO A 262 8.77 -21.58 -24.16
N SER A 263 10.02 -21.77 -24.51
CA SER A 263 11.17 -21.58 -23.57
C SER A 263 11.31 -20.14 -23.10
N TYR A 264 10.83 -19.17 -23.88
CA TYR A 264 10.77 -17.76 -23.53
C TYR A 264 9.33 -17.36 -23.28
N LEU A 265 9.09 -16.87 -22.06
CA LEU A 265 7.80 -16.30 -21.69
C LEU A 265 7.95 -14.77 -21.59
N PRO A 266 6.98 -13.99 -22.07
CA PRO A 266 6.99 -12.55 -21.88
C PRO A 266 6.89 -12.21 -20.39
N ALA A 267 7.33 -11.01 -20.03
CA ALA A 267 7.04 -10.47 -18.70
C ALA A 267 5.52 -10.54 -18.47
N TYR A 268 5.10 -11.14 -17.37
CA TYR A 268 3.68 -11.44 -17.08
C TYR A 268 3.03 -12.49 -18.01
N GLY A 269 3.80 -13.45 -18.48
CA GLY A 269 3.31 -14.57 -19.30
C GLY A 269 2.40 -15.57 -18.57
N ASP A 270 2.08 -15.33 -17.32
CA ASP A 270 1.13 -16.08 -16.48
C ASP A 270 -0.32 -15.59 -16.59
N TRP A 271 -0.60 -14.61 -17.43
CA TRP A 271 -1.95 -14.11 -17.66
C TRP A 271 -2.82 -15.18 -18.33
N ILE A 272 -4.08 -15.24 -17.91
CA ILE A 272 -5.09 -16.19 -18.39
C ILE A 272 -5.20 -16.18 -19.92
N ASN A 273 -5.05 -15.01 -20.54
CA ASN A 273 -5.13 -14.87 -22.01
C ASN A 273 -3.85 -15.31 -22.73
N PHE A 274 -2.75 -15.54 -22.01
CA PHE A 274 -1.50 -16.00 -22.62
C PHE A 274 -1.32 -17.52 -22.47
N LEU A 275 -1.58 -18.06 -21.27
CA LEU A 275 -1.29 -19.47 -20.96
C LEU A 275 -1.98 -20.47 -21.88
N PRO A 276 -3.28 -20.38 -22.19
CA PRO A 276 -3.92 -21.34 -23.08
C PRO A 276 -3.56 -21.13 -24.55
N ASP A 277 -3.23 -19.91 -24.97
CA ASP A 277 -3.09 -19.57 -26.39
C ASP A 277 -1.76 -19.99 -27.01
N VAL A 278 -0.73 -20.18 -26.18
CA VAL A 278 0.63 -20.48 -26.65
C VAL A 278 1.14 -21.85 -26.19
N TRP A 279 0.34 -22.60 -25.49
CA TRP A 279 0.68 -23.95 -25.04
C TRP A 279 0.17 -24.99 -26.03
N TRP A 280 0.89 -26.09 -26.17
CA TRP A 280 0.49 -27.19 -27.01
C TRP A 280 0.61 -28.52 -26.27
N PHE A 281 -0.12 -29.51 -26.73
CA PHE A 281 -0.14 -30.84 -26.17
C PHE A 281 0.73 -31.79 -27.03
N GLU A 282 1.72 -32.43 -26.41
CA GLU A 282 2.51 -33.51 -27.01
C GLU A 282 1.96 -34.83 -26.53
N LYS A 283 1.61 -35.69 -27.49
CA LYS A 283 1.13 -37.07 -27.24
C LYS A 283 2.27 -38.01 -26.90
#